data_803e52efd02f484979aa816b83c0cde1
#
_entry.id   803e52efd02f484979aa816b83c0cde1
#
_cell.length_a   1.000
_cell.length_b   1.000
_cell.length_c   1.000
_cell.angle_alpha   90.00
_cell.angle_beta   90.00
_cell.angle_gamma   90.00
#
_symmetry.space_group_name_H-M   'P 1'
#
loop_
_entity.id
_entity.type
_entity.pdbx_description
1 polymer ?
#
loop_
_entity_poly.entity_id
_entity_poly.type
_entity_poly.pdbx_seq_one_letter_code
_entity_poly.pdbx_strand_id
1 'polypeptide(L)'
;MKNKNTIIITEEMINSDPYGYTYKEICDCVGEKKARSLMHALYKEKPQKKYQTMSINDIYNGGDTRKYSFKLKDGYCVETVCIKRKTGVTVCVSTMVGCPVGCIFCASGSNGFIRNLTPSEIVQQVTLLKEKVNRIVYMGMGEPFFNYDNVIKSIHILRDRNGLNFPTDGINISTVGPLEQLKKIREEHLKIQLTLSLHATNQRTRDIIIPHMKGYDINKIVESVLSYSERHNRKVTIAYLLIPGLNDKATDVRQLGRWFREKNVLINLLQYNVPQIAILTGQTNNN
;
A
#
# COMPACT_ATOMS: atom_id res chain seq x y z
N MET A 1 26.25 17.89 -2.86
CA MET A 1 26.17 16.91 -3.97
C MET A 1 26.27 15.52 -3.35
N LYS A 2 25.15 14.81 -3.18
CA LYS A 2 25.15 13.42 -2.70
C LYS A 2 25.31 12.52 -3.91
N ASN A 3 26.43 11.81 -4.03
CA ASN A 3 26.60 10.71 -4.97
C ASN A 3 25.45 9.72 -4.75
N LYS A 4 24.42 9.78 -5.61
CA LYS A 4 23.52 8.66 -5.78
C LYS A 4 24.34 7.59 -6.45
N ASN A 5 24.71 6.55 -5.70
CA ASN A 5 25.23 5.32 -6.31
C ASN A 5 24.13 4.83 -7.27
N THR A 6 24.28 5.15 -8.54
CA THR A 6 23.38 4.66 -9.59
C THR A 6 23.66 3.17 -9.72
N ILE A 7 22.74 2.34 -9.23
CA ILE A 7 22.82 0.89 -9.40
C ILE A 7 22.71 0.61 -10.89
N ILE A 8 23.75 0.03 -11.48
CA ILE A 8 23.72 -0.42 -12.87
C ILE A 8 22.87 -1.70 -12.92
N ILE A 9 21.74 -1.64 -13.62
CA ILE A 9 20.86 -2.80 -13.81
C ILE A 9 21.49 -3.72 -14.87
N THR A 10 21.68 -4.99 -14.52
CA THR A 10 22.24 -6.00 -15.41
C THR A 10 21.17 -6.94 -15.94
N GLU A 11 21.47 -7.62 -17.07
CA GLU A 11 20.60 -8.65 -17.64
C GLU A 11 20.35 -9.81 -16.65
N GLU A 12 21.35 -10.16 -15.85
CA GLU A 12 21.24 -11.16 -14.79
C GLU A 12 20.23 -10.76 -13.71
N MET A 13 20.27 -9.50 -13.26
CA MET A 13 19.31 -8.96 -12.28
C MET A 13 17.88 -9.01 -12.84
N ILE A 14 17.68 -8.64 -14.10
CA ILE A 14 16.36 -8.72 -14.75
C ILE A 14 15.91 -10.17 -14.88
N ASN A 15 16.79 -11.08 -15.28
CA ASN A 15 16.44 -12.49 -15.44
C ASN A 15 16.15 -13.19 -14.12
N SER A 16 16.72 -12.72 -13.00
CA SER A 16 16.44 -13.27 -11.66
C SER A 16 15.14 -12.78 -11.05
N ASP A 17 14.76 -11.51 -11.31
CA ASP A 17 13.55 -10.88 -10.74
C ASP A 17 12.95 -9.82 -11.69
N PRO A 18 12.38 -10.22 -12.83
CA PRO A 18 11.89 -9.28 -13.84
C PRO A 18 10.69 -8.46 -13.39
N TYR A 19 9.90 -8.90 -12.39
CA TYR A 19 8.78 -8.15 -11.85
C TYR A 19 9.19 -6.90 -11.05
N GLY A 20 10.49 -6.77 -10.72
CA GLY A 20 11.04 -5.63 -10.00
C GLY A 20 11.44 -4.45 -10.87
N TYR A 21 11.29 -4.54 -12.20
CA TYR A 21 11.77 -3.53 -13.15
C TYR A 21 10.66 -3.00 -14.04
N THR A 22 10.73 -1.70 -14.32
CA THR A 22 9.86 -1.03 -15.30
C THR A 22 10.25 -1.48 -16.73
N TYR A 23 9.30 -1.38 -17.66
CA TYR A 23 9.59 -1.67 -19.08
C TYR A 23 10.79 -0.89 -19.61
N LYS A 24 10.91 0.39 -19.22
CA LYS A 24 12.04 1.24 -19.64
C LYS A 24 13.37 0.68 -19.13
N GLU A 25 13.47 0.33 -17.85
CA GLU A 25 14.70 -0.26 -17.27
C GLU A 25 15.07 -1.57 -17.99
N ILE A 26 14.08 -2.40 -18.33
CA ILE A 26 14.29 -3.64 -19.08
C ILE A 26 14.77 -3.31 -20.50
N CYS A 27 14.14 -2.36 -21.21
CA CYS A 27 14.57 -1.92 -22.54
C CYS A 27 16.00 -1.39 -22.57
N ASP A 28 16.34 -0.54 -21.61
CA ASP A 28 17.67 0.07 -21.52
C ASP A 28 18.76 -0.98 -21.30
N CYS A 29 18.40 -2.14 -20.68
CA CYS A 29 19.34 -3.23 -20.40
C CYS A 29 19.43 -4.28 -21.52
N VAL A 30 18.28 -4.78 -22.03
CA VAL A 30 18.26 -5.96 -22.95
C VAL A 30 17.78 -5.63 -24.35
N GLY A 31 17.42 -4.39 -24.62
CA GLY A 31 16.86 -3.91 -25.87
C GLY A 31 15.36 -4.16 -26.01
N GLU A 32 14.70 -3.37 -26.86
CA GLU A 32 13.24 -3.29 -26.96
C GLU A 32 12.59 -4.63 -27.33
N LYS A 33 13.15 -5.37 -28.28
CA LYS A 33 12.59 -6.67 -28.75
C LYS A 33 12.53 -7.70 -27.63
N LYS A 34 13.63 -7.87 -26.88
CA LYS A 34 13.69 -8.80 -25.73
C LYS A 34 12.79 -8.31 -24.61
N ALA A 35 12.75 -7.00 -24.33
CA ALA A 35 11.89 -6.42 -23.30
C ALA A 35 10.39 -6.68 -23.59
N ARG A 36 9.92 -6.46 -24.82
CA ARG A 36 8.54 -6.77 -25.21
C ARG A 36 8.19 -8.24 -25.03
N SER A 37 9.07 -9.15 -25.47
CA SER A 37 8.87 -10.59 -25.28
C SER A 37 8.78 -10.97 -23.80
N LEU A 38 9.65 -10.42 -22.96
CA LEU A 38 9.64 -10.66 -21.52
C LEU A 38 8.36 -10.14 -20.86
N MET A 39 7.94 -8.90 -21.17
CA MET A 39 6.69 -8.33 -20.63
C MET A 39 5.46 -9.16 -21.04
N HIS A 40 5.43 -9.65 -22.27
CA HIS A 40 4.36 -10.55 -22.72
C HIS A 40 4.35 -11.84 -21.88
N ALA A 41 5.50 -12.47 -21.70
CA ALA A 41 5.62 -13.69 -20.91
C ALA A 41 5.24 -13.50 -19.42
N LEU A 42 5.55 -12.32 -18.85
CA LEU A 42 5.24 -12.01 -17.44
C LEU A 42 3.76 -11.72 -17.19
N TYR A 43 3.10 -11.01 -18.11
CA TYR A 43 1.78 -10.41 -17.83
C TYR A 43 0.63 -10.91 -18.70
N LYS A 44 0.94 -11.63 -19.81
CA LYS A 44 -0.09 -12.17 -20.73
C LYS A 44 -0.15 -13.69 -20.72
N GLU A 45 0.88 -14.34 -20.21
CA GLU A 45 0.95 -15.80 -20.05
C GLU A 45 0.72 -16.20 -18.57
N LYS A 46 0.76 -17.50 -18.29
CA LYS A 46 0.73 -17.98 -16.91
C LYS A 46 2.01 -17.61 -16.17
N PRO A 47 1.92 -17.14 -14.90
CA PRO A 47 3.10 -16.79 -14.12
C PRO A 47 4.11 -17.94 -14.05
N GLN A 48 5.35 -17.68 -14.48
CA GLN A 48 6.41 -18.66 -14.50
C GLN A 48 7.07 -18.77 -13.12
N LYS A 49 7.11 -19.99 -12.54
CA LYS A 49 7.67 -20.23 -11.20
C LYS A 49 9.08 -19.70 -11.00
N LYS A 50 9.93 -19.74 -12.05
CA LYS A 50 11.32 -19.26 -11.97
C LYS A 50 11.47 -17.78 -11.64
N TYR A 51 10.44 -16.97 -11.91
CA TYR A 51 10.42 -15.52 -11.64
C TYR A 51 9.68 -15.14 -10.36
N GLN A 52 9.11 -16.14 -9.64
CA GLN A 52 8.35 -15.86 -8.44
C GLN A 52 9.28 -15.60 -7.26
N THR A 53 9.05 -14.45 -6.58
CA THR A 53 9.73 -14.09 -5.33
C THR A 53 8.96 -14.52 -4.10
N MET A 54 7.73 -14.99 -4.30
CA MET A 54 6.84 -15.48 -3.26
C MET A 54 5.94 -16.61 -3.76
N SER A 55 5.32 -17.33 -2.84
CA SER A 55 4.33 -18.37 -3.13
C SER A 55 3.11 -18.21 -2.23
N ILE A 56 1.95 -18.68 -2.71
CA ILE A 56 0.75 -18.74 -1.87
C ILE A 56 0.99 -19.80 -0.80
N ASN A 57 0.94 -19.39 0.47
CA ASN A 57 1.05 -20.25 1.63
C ASN A 57 -0.32 -20.77 2.07
N ASP A 58 -1.28 -19.83 2.23
CA ASP A 58 -2.65 -20.14 2.65
C ASP A 58 -3.68 -19.24 1.96
N ILE A 59 -4.92 -19.73 1.86
CA ILE A 59 -6.06 -18.99 1.35
C ILE A 59 -7.24 -19.15 2.31
N TYR A 60 -7.68 -18.03 2.88
CA TYR A 60 -8.86 -17.98 3.74
C TYR A 60 -10.03 -17.38 2.98
N ASN A 61 -11.15 -18.12 2.91
CA ASN A 61 -12.35 -17.67 2.20
C ASN A 61 -13.41 -17.19 3.20
N GLY A 62 -13.88 -15.96 3.03
CA GLY A 62 -14.93 -15.34 3.84
C GLY A 62 -16.01 -14.71 2.95
N GLY A 63 -16.78 -15.52 2.22
CA GLY A 63 -17.81 -15.04 1.31
C GLY A 63 -17.22 -14.21 0.16
N ASP A 64 -17.55 -12.90 0.12
CA ASP A 64 -17.04 -11.98 -0.90
C ASP A 64 -15.57 -11.56 -0.68
N THR A 65 -14.98 -11.98 0.43
CA THR A 65 -13.59 -11.65 0.78
C THR A 65 -12.73 -12.92 0.76
N ARG A 66 -11.57 -12.82 0.13
CA ARG A 66 -10.55 -13.87 0.15
C ARG A 66 -9.23 -13.27 0.59
N LYS A 67 -8.65 -13.83 1.67
CA LYS A 67 -7.34 -13.44 2.17
C LYS A 67 -6.31 -14.48 1.75
N TYR A 68 -5.26 -14.01 1.09
CA TYR A 68 -4.08 -14.78 0.72
C TYR A 68 -2.96 -14.50 1.71
N SER A 69 -2.32 -15.55 2.21
CA SER A 69 -1.04 -15.46 2.88
C SER A 69 0.04 -15.83 1.87
N PHE A 70 0.96 -14.91 1.60
CA PHE A 70 2.10 -15.15 0.71
C PHE A 70 3.37 -15.35 1.53
N LYS A 71 4.05 -16.49 1.31
CA LYS A 71 5.38 -16.76 1.86
C LYS A 71 6.44 -16.22 0.95
N LEU A 72 7.29 -15.35 1.48
CA LEU A 72 8.42 -14.72 0.82
C LEU A 72 9.63 -15.66 0.79
N LYS A 73 10.65 -15.37 -0.04
CA LYS A 73 11.88 -16.17 -0.13
C LYS A 73 12.68 -16.27 1.17
N ASP A 74 12.61 -15.24 2.01
CA ASP A 74 13.25 -15.17 3.32
C ASP A 74 12.45 -15.83 4.45
N GLY A 75 11.31 -16.45 4.11
CA GLY A 75 10.47 -17.20 5.05
C GLY A 75 9.38 -16.38 5.74
N TYR A 76 9.41 -15.04 5.67
CA TYR A 76 8.33 -14.22 6.19
C TYR A 76 7.05 -14.35 5.37
N CYS A 77 5.93 -13.99 5.99
CA CYS A 77 4.63 -13.98 5.32
C CYS A 77 4.02 -12.58 5.30
N VAL A 78 3.34 -12.28 4.18
CA VAL A 78 2.53 -11.07 4.04
C VAL A 78 1.13 -11.43 3.57
N GLU A 79 0.17 -10.57 3.89
CA GLU A 79 -1.23 -10.80 3.55
C GLU A 79 -1.67 -9.90 2.38
N THR A 80 -2.52 -10.48 1.54
CA THR A 80 -3.21 -9.77 0.46
C THR A 80 -4.68 -10.12 0.52
N VAL A 81 -5.56 -9.12 0.45
CA VAL A 81 -7.00 -9.34 0.55
C VAL A 81 -7.69 -8.98 -0.75
N CYS A 82 -8.42 -9.94 -1.32
CA CYS A 82 -9.31 -9.74 -2.46
C CYS A 82 -10.73 -9.56 -1.97
N ILE A 83 -11.37 -8.47 -2.38
CA ILE A 83 -12.77 -8.17 -2.06
C ILE A 83 -13.56 -8.13 -3.36
N LYS A 84 -14.50 -9.04 -3.52
CA LYS A 84 -15.44 -9.08 -4.64
C LYS A 84 -16.60 -8.14 -4.38
N ARG A 85 -16.92 -7.32 -5.35
CA ARG A 85 -18.09 -6.44 -5.31
C ARG A 85 -18.80 -6.50 -6.67
N LYS A 86 -20.03 -6.01 -6.77
CA LYS A 86 -20.76 -5.89 -8.05
C LYS A 86 -19.96 -5.10 -9.10
N THR A 87 -19.12 -4.15 -8.68
CA THR A 87 -18.30 -3.29 -9.53
C THR A 87 -16.92 -3.89 -9.88
N GLY A 88 -16.63 -5.11 -9.45
CA GLY A 88 -15.37 -5.81 -9.74
C GLY A 88 -14.58 -6.20 -8.48
N VAL A 89 -13.34 -6.61 -8.68
CA VAL A 89 -12.45 -7.10 -7.62
C VAL A 89 -11.49 -6.01 -7.19
N THR A 90 -11.49 -5.70 -5.90
CA THR A 90 -10.48 -4.84 -5.25
C THR A 90 -9.46 -5.71 -4.54
N VAL A 91 -8.18 -5.42 -4.75
CA VAL A 91 -7.07 -6.10 -4.07
C VAL A 91 -6.38 -5.13 -3.14
N CYS A 92 -6.26 -5.53 -1.87
CA CYS A 92 -5.51 -4.82 -0.85
C CYS A 92 -4.12 -5.47 -0.74
N VAL A 93 -3.07 -4.71 -1.10
CA VAL A 93 -1.69 -5.20 -1.11
C VAL A 93 -0.90 -4.67 0.09
N SER A 94 0.03 -5.49 0.57
CA SER A 94 1.01 -5.14 1.59
C SER A 94 2.22 -4.46 0.98
N THR A 95 2.89 -3.61 1.76
CA THR A 95 4.10 -2.87 1.35
C THR A 95 5.31 -3.15 2.21
N MET A 96 5.12 -3.83 3.34
CA MET A 96 6.16 -4.16 4.31
C MET A 96 5.87 -5.52 4.94
N VAL A 97 6.89 -6.13 5.52
CA VAL A 97 6.75 -7.17 6.54
C VAL A 97 6.67 -6.46 7.89
N GLY A 98 5.49 -6.50 8.52
CA GLY A 98 5.16 -5.69 9.68
C GLY A 98 4.90 -4.22 9.34
N CYS A 99 4.90 -3.34 10.35
CA CYS A 99 4.65 -1.91 10.16
C CYS A 99 5.34 -1.09 11.26
N PRO A 100 6.12 -0.04 10.91
CA PRO A 100 6.82 0.78 11.91
C PRO A 100 5.90 1.79 12.61
N VAL A 101 4.64 1.96 12.16
CA VAL A 101 3.76 3.05 12.65
C VAL A 101 3.14 2.74 14.01
N GLY A 102 2.86 1.47 14.31
CA GLY A 102 2.37 1.02 15.61
C GLY A 102 0.99 1.57 16.00
N CYS A 103 0.07 1.80 15.04
CA CYS A 103 -1.29 2.26 15.33
C CYS A 103 -1.97 1.31 16.32
N ILE A 104 -2.58 1.86 17.40
CA ILE A 104 -3.16 1.08 18.49
C ILE A 104 -4.33 0.16 18.08
N PHE A 105 -4.93 0.41 16.93
CA PHE A 105 -6.06 -0.33 16.36
C PHE A 105 -5.65 -1.36 15.29
N CYS A 106 -4.36 -1.45 14.95
CA CYS A 106 -3.89 -2.20 13.78
C CYS A 106 -3.06 -3.43 14.18
N ALA A 107 -3.54 -4.61 13.82
CA ALA A 107 -2.82 -5.86 14.08
C ALA A 107 -1.44 -5.94 13.39
N SER A 108 -1.28 -5.32 12.22
CA SER A 108 0.03 -5.31 11.52
C SER A 108 1.10 -4.52 12.27
N GLY A 109 0.71 -3.54 13.10
CA GLY A 109 1.63 -2.74 13.91
C GLY A 109 2.10 -3.46 15.17
N SER A 110 1.35 -4.44 15.69
CA SER A 110 1.68 -5.14 16.94
C SER A 110 2.92 -6.02 16.81
N ASN A 111 3.24 -6.50 15.61
CA ASN A 111 4.40 -7.37 15.35
C ASN A 111 5.68 -6.58 15.00
N GLY A 112 5.64 -5.25 15.07
CA GLY A 112 6.76 -4.38 14.72
C GLY A 112 7.07 -4.36 13.22
N PHE A 113 8.21 -3.78 12.86
CA PHE A 113 8.70 -3.65 11.49
C PHE A 113 9.92 -4.56 11.27
N ILE A 114 9.93 -5.30 10.18
CA ILE A 114 11.05 -6.16 9.81
C ILE A 114 11.77 -5.57 8.59
N ARG A 115 11.07 -5.43 7.46
CA ARG A 115 11.62 -4.84 6.23
C ARG A 115 10.57 -4.32 5.26
N ASN A 116 11.01 -3.51 4.35
CA ASN A 116 10.24 -3.10 3.18
C ASN A 116 10.08 -4.28 2.20
N LEU A 117 8.93 -4.32 1.51
CA LEU A 117 8.78 -5.17 0.33
C LEU A 117 9.44 -4.51 -0.87
N THR A 118 10.03 -5.34 -1.76
CA THR A 118 10.54 -4.90 -3.05
C THR A 118 9.40 -4.58 -4.02
N PRO A 119 9.65 -3.84 -5.12
CA PRO A 119 8.63 -3.63 -6.14
C PRO A 119 8.07 -4.94 -6.70
N SER A 120 8.92 -5.94 -6.88
CA SER A 120 8.54 -7.27 -7.34
C SER A 120 7.58 -7.97 -6.38
N GLU A 121 7.89 -7.97 -5.09
CA GLU A 121 7.02 -8.56 -4.06
C GLU A 121 5.67 -7.85 -3.98
N ILE A 122 5.61 -6.53 -4.21
CA ILE A 122 4.35 -5.79 -4.29
C ILE A 122 3.56 -6.15 -5.55
N VAL A 123 4.21 -6.16 -6.71
CA VAL A 123 3.59 -6.49 -8.00
C VAL A 123 3.06 -7.92 -8.02
N GLN A 124 3.82 -8.86 -7.47
CA GLN A 124 3.46 -10.27 -7.47
C GLN A 124 2.24 -10.58 -6.58
N GLN A 125 1.93 -9.76 -5.58
CA GLN A 125 0.66 -9.88 -4.85
C GLN A 125 -0.57 -9.70 -5.78
N VAL A 126 -0.41 -9.04 -6.91
CA VAL A 126 -1.47 -8.84 -7.91
C VAL A 126 -1.41 -9.91 -9.00
N THR A 127 -0.22 -10.20 -9.53
CA THR A 127 -0.05 -11.09 -10.69
C THR A 127 -0.21 -12.57 -10.37
N LEU A 128 -0.03 -12.97 -9.11
CA LEU A 128 -0.23 -14.36 -8.66
C LEU A 128 -1.68 -14.70 -8.33
N LEU A 129 -2.59 -13.71 -8.33
CA LEU A 129 -3.99 -13.95 -8.09
C LEU A 129 -4.67 -14.53 -9.33
N LYS A 130 -5.69 -15.33 -9.10
CA LYS A 130 -6.55 -15.87 -10.18
C LYS A 130 -7.65 -14.91 -10.60
N GLU A 131 -7.96 -13.93 -9.75
CA GLU A 131 -9.01 -12.95 -9.95
C GLU A 131 -8.61 -11.86 -10.96
N LYS A 132 -9.56 -11.46 -11.79
CA LYS A 132 -9.39 -10.25 -12.61
C LYS A 132 -9.54 -9.02 -11.74
N VAL A 133 -8.41 -8.40 -11.38
CA VAL A 133 -8.35 -7.24 -10.50
C VAL A 133 -8.81 -5.98 -11.24
N ASN A 134 -9.69 -5.19 -10.60
CA ASN A 134 -10.18 -3.92 -11.11
C ASN A 134 -9.65 -2.72 -10.33
N ARG A 135 -9.31 -2.93 -9.04
CA ARG A 135 -8.76 -1.89 -8.15
C ARG A 135 -7.65 -2.45 -7.29
N ILE A 136 -6.62 -1.65 -7.06
CA ILE A 136 -5.51 -1.96 -6.17
C ILE A 136 -5.47 -0.89 -5.08
N VAL A 137 -5.52 -1.33 -3.82
CA VAL A 137 -5.40 -0.42 -2.68
C VAL A 137 -4.18 -0.83 -1.86
N TYR A 138 -3.31 0.14 -1.58
CA TYR A 138 -2.13 -0.02 -0.74
C TYR A 138 -2.56 0.23 0.71
N MET A 139 -3.26 -0.78 1.29
CA MET A 139 -3.88 -0.73 2.62
C MET A 139 -3.67 -2.03 3.41
N GLY A 140 -2.76 -2.89 2.98
CA GLY A 140 -2.36 -4.10 3.68
C GLY A 140 -1.33 -3.80 4.77
N MET A 141 -0.41 -4.73 5.00
CA MET A 141 0.64 -4.57 6.00
C MET A 141 1.64 -3.48 5.55
N GLY A 142 1.99 -2.57 6.49
CA GLY A 142 2.97 -1.50 6.28
C GLY A 142 2.36 -0.12 6.05
N GLU A 143 3.23 0.89 6.13
CA GLU A 143 2.94 2.27 5.74
C GLU A 143 3.56 2.51 4.35
N PRO A 144 2.75 2.69 3.29
CA PRO A 144 3.29 2.80 1.93
C PRO A 144 4.32 3.91 1.76
N PHE A 145 4.15 5.04 2.45
CA PHE A 145 5.04 6.17 2.30
C PHE A 145 6.38 6.02 3.06
N PHE A 146 6.51 5.08 3.98
CA PHE A 146 7.81 4.69 4.51
C PHE A 146 8.57 3.71 3.60
N ASN A 147 7.88 3.14 2.60
CA ASN A 147 8.48 2.38 1.51
C ASN A 147 8.27 3.08 0.15
N TYR A 148 8.38 4.41 0.12
CA TYR A 148 7.93 5.27 -0.96
C TYR A 148 8.46 4.86 -2.33
N ASP A 149 9.78 4.75 -2.48
CA ASP A 149 10.40 4.51 -3.79
C ASP A 149 9.98 3.15 -4.40
N ASN A 150 9.90 2.09 -3.60
CA ASN A 150 9.43 0.78 -4.04
C ASN A 150 7.93 0.78 -4.38
N VAL A 151 7.12 1.49 -3.60
CA VAL A 151 5.68 1.64 -3.85
C VAL A 151 5.44 2.39 -5.15
N ILE A 152 6.08 3.53 -5.36
CA ILE A 152 5.96 4.29 -6.60
C ILE A 152 6.44 3.48 -7.81
N LYS A 153 7.57 2.78 -7.67
CA LYS A 153 8.08 1.89 -8.72
C LYS A 153 7.10 0.77 -9.04
N SER A 154 6.49 0.14 -8.04
CA SER A 154 5.47 -0.90 -8.25
C SER A 154 4.25 -0.35 -9.02
N ILE A 155 3.83 0.89 -8.75
CA ILE A 155 2.75 1.55 -9.47
C ILE A 155 3.12 1.78 -10.94
N HIS A 156 4.34 2.24 -11.23
CA HIS A 156 4.80 2.39 -12.60
C HIS A 156 4.79 1.06 -13.36
N ILE A 157 5.24 -0.03 -12.73
CA ILE A 157 5.24 -1.37 -13.30
C ILE A 157 3.80 -1.85 -13.60
N LEU A 158 2.88 -1.72 -12.62
CA LEU A 158 1.48 -2.14 -12.77
C LEU A 158 0.74 -1.36 -13.87
N ARG A 159 1.11 -0.10 -14.08
CA ARG A 159 0.51 0.79 -15.09
C ARG A 159 1.14 0.68 -16.47
N ASP A 160 2.26 -0.01 -16.61
CA ASP A 160 2.95 -0.09 -17.89
C ASP A 160 2.05 -0.69 -18.98
N ARG A 161 2.00 -0.03 -20.14
CA ARG A 161 1.16 -0.45 -21.28
C ARG A 161 1.56 -1.80 -21.87
N ASN A 162 2.83 -2.14 -21.75
CA ASN A 162 3.37 -3.43 -22.19
C ASN A 162 3.12 -4.54 -21.16
N GLY A 163 2.69 -4.19 -19.94
CA GLY A 163 2.38 -5.12 -18.84
C GLY A 163 0.88 -5.26 -18.59
N LEU A 164 0.48 -5.02 -17.33
CA LEU A 164 -0.93 -5.09 -16.91
C LEU A 164 -1.77 -3.91 -17.42
N ASN A 165 -1.14 -2.79 -17.76
CA ASN A 165 -1.81 -1.55 -18.18
C ASN A 165 -2.92 -1.11 -17.21
N PHE A 166 -2.62 -1.16 -15.92
CA PHE A 166 -3.60 -0.90 -14.87
C PHE A 166 -3.99 0.59 -14.86
N PRO A 167 -5.29 0.93 -14.83
CA PRO A 167 -5.72 2.32 -14.89
C PRO A 167 -5.35 3.07 -13.60
N THR A 168 -4.93 4.33 -13.73
CA THR A 168 -4.54 5.18 -12.59
C THR A 168 -5.68 5.35 -11.59
N ASP A 169 -6.91 5.48 -12.07
CA ASP A 169 -8.10 5.63 -11.23
C ASP A 169 -8.45 4.38 -10.42
N GLY A 170 -7.88 3.25 -10.80
CA GLY A 170 -7.98 1.99 -10.08
C GLY A 170 -6.98 1.84 -8.95
N ILE A 171 -6.06 2.80 -8.73
CA ILE A 171 -5.03 2.72 -7.71
C ILE A 171 -5.28 3.72 -6.59
N ASN A 172 -5.27 3.24 -5.34
CA ASN A 172 -5.41 4.07 -4.14
C ASN A 172 -4.27 3.76 -3.15
N ILE A 173 -3.60 4.82 -2.68
CA ILE A 173 -2.63 4.72 -1.57
C ILE A 173 -3.29 5.28 -0.32
N SER A 174 -3.24 4.52 0.78
CA SER A 174 -3.56 5.02 2.12
C SER A 174 -2.28 5.27 2.91
N THR A 175 -2.20 6.40 3.57
CA THR A 175 -1.02 6.80 4.34
C THR A 175 -1.41 7.51 5.64
N VAL A 176 -0.58 7.38 6.66
CA VAL A 176 -0.67 8.20 7.88
C VAL A 176 -0.09 9.61 7.69
N GLY A 177 0.49 9.90 6.53
CA GLY A 177 0.87 11.26 6.12
C GLY A 177 2.25 11.74 6.53
N PRO A 178 3.35 11.00 6.31
CA PRO A 178 4.70 11.54 6.46
C PRO A 178 4.90 12.74 5.51
N LEU A 179 5.26 13.89 6.06
CA LEU A 179 5.23 15.19 5.35
C LEU A 179 6.14 15.24 4.12
N GLU A 180 7.34 14.68 4.21
CA GLU A 180 8.29 14.64 3.10
C GLU A 180 7.75 13.83 1.92
N GLN A 181 7.08 12.71 2.18
CA GLN A 181 6.50 11.86 1.14
C GLN A 181 5.21 12.46 0.57
N LEU A 182 4.42 13.15 1.40
CA LEU A 182 3.28 13.93 0.91
C LEU A 182 3.73 15.05 -0.05
N LYS A 183 4.85 15.70 0.25
CA LYS A 183 5.46 16.68 -0.64
C LYS A 183 5.95 16.04 -1.94
N LYS A 184 6.62 14.88 -1.87
CA LYS A 184 7.08 14.15 -3.05
C LYS A 184 5.91 13.74 -3.95
N ILE A 185 4.87 13.08 -3.41
CA ILE A 185 3.74 12.60 -4.22
C ILE A 185 2.95 13.74 -4.86
N ARG A 186 2.92 14.92 -4.26
CA ARG A 186 2.32 16.11 -4.84
C ARG A 186 3.01 16.54 -6.13
N GLU A 187 4.33 16.39 -6.21
CA GLU A 187 5.13 16.76 -7.38
C GLU A 187 5.22 15.64 -8.43
N GLU A 188 4.83 14.42 -8.08
CA GLU A 188 4.78 13.30 -9.03
C GLU A 188 3.70 13.52 -10.09
N HIS A 189 3.97 13.07 -11.32
CA HIS A 189 2.96 13.06 -12.39
C HIS A 189 1.97 11.88 -12.27
N LEU A 190 1.77 11.38 -11.05
CA LEU A 190 0.89 10.27 -10.72
C LEU A 190 -0.42 10.80 -10.11
N LYS A 191 -1.48 10.82 -10.91
CA LYS A 191 -2.82 11.21 -10.46
C LYS A 191 -3.57 10.01 -9.85
N ILE A 192 -3.04 9.42 -8.80
CA ILE A 192 -3.67 8.29 -8.08
C ILE A 192 -4.71 8.79 -7.06
N GLN A 193 -5.53 7.88 -6.56
CA GLN A 193 -6.38 8.16 -5.41
C GLN A 193 -5.52 8.19 -4.14
N LEU A 194 -5.71 9.19 -3.29
CA LEU A 194 -5.01 9.31 -2.02
C LEU A 194 -6.01 9.24 -0.87
N THR A 195 -5.69 8.41 0.12
CA THR A 195 -6.43 8.32 1.38
C THR A 195 -5.51 8.71 2.53
N LEU A 196 -5.93 9.66 3.35
CA LEU A 196 -5.26 9.99 4.60
C LEU A 196 -5.89 9.21 5.75
N SER A 197 -5.12 8.39 6.43
CA SER A 197 -5.45 7.78 7.72
C SER A 197 -5.29 8.84 8.82
N LEU A 198 -6.34 9.67 9.00
CA LEU A 198 -6.30 10.82 9.91
C LEU A 198 -6.56 10.41 11.36
N HIS A 199 -7.69 9.78 11.62
CA HIS A 199 -8.17 9.16 12.86
C HIS A 199 -8.20 10.07 14.11
N ALA A 200 -7.86 11.35 13.99
CA ALA A 200 -7.92 12.34 15.07
C ALA A 200 -8.17 13.74 14.50
N THR A 201 -8.60 14.65 15.37
CA THR A 201 -8.81 16.07 15.04
C THR A 201 -7.92 17.01 15.82
N ASN A 202 -7.08 16.46 16.71
CA ASN A 202 -6.09 17.19 17.48
C ASN A 202 -4.82 16.35 17.67
N GLN A 203 -3.71 17.03 17.91
CA GLN A 203 -2.39 16.40 18.01
C GLN A 203 -2.32 15.35 19.13
N ARG A 204 -2.82 15.68 20.32
CA ARG A 204 -2.75 14.79 21.49
C ARG A 204 -3.43 13.44 21.22
N THR A 205 -4.64 13.48 20.67
CA THR A 205 -5.38 12.26 20.34
C THR A 205 -4.67 11.47 19.22
N ARG A 206 -4.12 12.17 18.20
CA ARG A 206 -3.38 11.52 17.12
C ARG A 206 -2.12 10.83 17.64
N ASP A 207 -1.36 11.45 18.53
CA ASP A 207 -0.14 10.89 19.11
C ASP A 207 -0.42 9.61 19.94
N ILE A 208 -1.64 9.49 20.49
CA ILE A 208 -2.10 8.28 21.17
C ILE A 208 -2.46 7.19 20.14
N ILE A 209 -3.22 7.54 19.11
CA ILE A 209 -3.76 6.58 18.12
C ILE A 209 -2.65 6.08 17.18
N ILE A 210 -1.72 6.97 16.79
CA ILE A 210 -0.64 6.70 15.83
C ILE A 210 0.70 7.11 16.45
N PRO A 211 1.22 6.33 17.42
CA PRO A 211 2.30 6.76 18.30
C PRO A 211 3.62 7.08 17.60
N HIS A 212 3.98 6.37 16.53
CA HIS A 212 5.22 6.64 15.81
C HIS A 212 5.12 7.80 14.82
N MET A 213 3.95 8.44 14.72
CA MET A 213 3.79 9.73 14.01
C MET A 213 3.82 10.93 14.97
N LYS A 214 4.17 10.71 16.24
CA LYS A 214 4.40 11.79 17.22
C LYS A 214 5.48 12.74 16.70
N GLY A 215 5.18 14.05 16.74
CA GLY A 215 6.06 15.09 16.19
C GLY A 215 5.72 15.53 14.75
N TYR A 216 4.84 14.80 14.05
CA TYR A 216 4.28 15.26 12.79
C TYR A 216 3.03 16.11 13.06
N ASP A 217 3.10 17.40 12.76
CA ASP A 217 2.00 18.35 12.96
C ASP A 217 0.77 17.97 12.13
N ILE A 218 -0.35 17.69 12.81
CA ILE A 218 -1.61 17.25 12.20
C ILE A 218 -2.15 18.27 11.19
N ASN A 219 -2.00 19.60 11.46
CA ASN A 219 -2.47 20.64 10.55
C ASN A 219 -1.65 20.64 9.26
N LYS A 220 -0.31 20.51 9.37
CA LYS A 220 0.57 20.42 8.20
C LYS A 220 0.29 19.18 7.37
N ILE A 221 -0.09 18.06 8.00
CA ILE A 221 -0.51 16.84 7.28
C ILE A 221 -1.80 17.13 6.50
N VAL A 222 -2.81 17.72 7.14
CA VAL A 222 -4.08 18.07 6.49
C VAL A 222 -3.84 19.05 5.33
N GLU A 223 -3.09 20.11 5.54
CA GLU A 223 -2.72 21.09 4.50
C GLU A 223 -2.01 20.43 3.31
N SER A 224 -1.07 19.50 3.58
CA SER A 224 -0.33 18.80 2.53
C SER A 224 -1.24 17.93 1.67
N VAL A 225 -2.22 17.24 2.29
CA VAL A 225 -3.20 16.41 1.58
C VAL A 225 -4.18 17.27 0.77
N LEU A 226 -4.61 18.41 1.29
CA LEU A 226 -5.45 19.36 0.55
C LEU A 226 -4.69 19.96 -0.64
N SER A 227 -3.42 20.31 -0.45
CA SER A 227 -2.54 20.77 -1.53
C SER A 227 -2.35 19.72 -2.64
N TYR A 228 -2.27 18.42 -2.29
CA TYR A 228 -2.30 17.33 -3.27
C TYR A 228 -3.61 17.31 -4.05
N SER A 229 -4.75 17.41 -3.35
CA SER A 229 -6.10 17.44 -3.95
C SER A 229 -6.23 18.58 -4.98
N GLU A 230 -5.81 19.77 -4.61
CA GLU A 230 -5.85 20.97 -5.46
C GLU A 230 -4.92 20.82 -6.68
N ARG A 231 -3.65 20.44 -6.46
CA ARG A 231 -2.63 20.28 -7.51
C ARG A 231 -3.06 19.31 -8.61
N HIS A 232 -3.67 18.18 -8.22
CA HIS A 232 -4.05 17.13 -9.16
C HIS A 232 -5.50 17.20 -9.60
N ASN A 233 -6.28 18.16 -9.07
CA ASN A 233 -7.73 18.23 -9.23
C ASN A 233 -8.39 16.87 -8.94
N ARG A 234 -8.02 16.27 -7.80
CA ARG A 234 -8.47 14.94 -7.38
C ARG A 234 -9.11 14.97 -6.01
N LYS A 235 -10.24 14.27 -5.88
CA LYS A 235 -10.85 14.03 -4.58
C LYS A 235 -9.92 13.17 -3.72
N VAL A 236 -9.62 13.61 -2.51
CA VAL A 236 -8.92 12.81 -1.50
C VAL A 236 -9.90 12.20 -0.52
N THR A 237 -9.56 11.05 0.05
CA THR A 237 -10.36 10.41 1.09
C THR A 237 -9.69 10.61 2.44
N ILE A 238 -10.47 10.99 3.44
CA ILE A 238 -10.05 11.04 4.85
C ILE A 238 -10.67 9.84 5.55
N ALA A 239 -9.84 8.86 5.89
CA ALA A 239 -10.26 7.74 6.71
C ALA A 239 -10.25 8.17 8.18
N TYR A 240 -11.37 8.01 8.85
CA TYR A 240 -11.54 8.38 10.24
C TYR A 240 -12.20 7.22 11.01
N LEU A 241 -11.38 6.48 11.75
CA LEU A 241 -11.83 5.38 12.59
C LEU A 241 -12.42 5.97 13.88
N LEU A 242 -13.68 5.68 14.14
CA LEU A 242 -14.37 6.10 15.37
C LEU A 242 -13.99 5.16 16.51
N ILE A 243 -13.23 5.66 17.48
CA ILE A 243 -12.84 4.95 18.71
C ILE A 243 -13.64 5.55 19.87
N PRO A 244 -14.57 4.79 20.48
CA PRO A 244 -15.45 5.30 21.52
C PRO A 244 -14.70 5.99 22.68
N GLY A 245 -15.15 7.19 23.03
CA GLY A 245 -14.58 8.00 24.12
C GLY A 245 -13.27 8.71 23.79
N LEU A 246 -12.65 8.43 22.66
CA LEU A 246 -11.32 8.97 22.30
C LEU A 246 -11.40 10.08 21.23
N ASN A 247 -12.08 9.82 20.12
CA ASN A 247 -12.14 10.70 18.95
C ASN A 247 -13.54 10.84 18.32
N ASP A 248 -14.58 10.56 19.09
CA ASP A 248 -16.00 10.53 18.66
C ASP A 248 -16.85 11.68 19.25
N LYS A 249 -16.18 12.75 19.71
CA LYS A 249 -16.85 13.89 20.36
C LYS A 249 -17.40 14.88 19.32
N ALA A 250 -18.43 15.64 19.72
CA ALA A 250 -18.97 16.72 18.89
C ALA A 250 -17.92 17.78 18.49
N THR A 251 -16.87 17.96 19.31
CA THR A 251 -15.72 18.81 18.97
C THR A 251 -14.93 18.28 17.78
N ASP A 252 -14.82 16.96 17.66
CA ASP A 252 -14.11 16.32 16.54
C ASP A 252 -14.88 16.55 15.24
N VAL A 253 -16.20 16.37 15.26
CA VAL A 253 -17.07 16.64 14.10
C VAL A 253 -16.94 18.09 13.63
N ARG A 254 -16.97 19.05 14.58
CA ARG A 254 -16.79 20.48 14.26
C ARG A 254 -15.42 20.76 13.64
N GLN A 255 -14.38 20.12 14.13
CA GLN A 255 -13.03 20.30 13.60
C GLN A 255 -12.86 19.68 12.20
N LEU A 256 -13.44 18.51 11.94
CA LEU A 256 -13.50 17.94 10.59
C LEU A 256 -14.24 18.88 9.64
N GLY A 257 -15.36 19.47 10.09
CA GLY A 257 -16.09 20.49 9.32
C GLY A 257 -15.26 21.74 9.01
N ARG A 258 -14.43 22.23 9.96
CA ARG A 258 -13.55 23.39 9.75
C ARG A 258 -12.48 23.09 8.70
N TRP A 259 -11.88 21.90 8.69
CA TRP A 259 -10.83 21.54 7.76
C TRP A 259 -11.35 21.25 6.34
N PHE A 260 -12.52 20.58 6.24
CA PHE A 260 -12.92 19.94 4.98
C PHE A 260 -14.21 20.48 4.35
N ARG A 261 -14.92 21.42 4.99
CA ARG A 261 -16.08 22.08 4.37
C ARG A 261 -15.64 22.73 3.04
N GLU A 262 -16.43 22.51 2.00
CA GLU A 262 -16.20 23.06 0.64
C GLU A 262 -14.87 22.63 -0.03
N LYS A 263 -14.20 21.61 0.53
CA LYS A 263 -13.01 21.02 -0.07
C LYS A 263 -13.38 19.76 -0.87
N ASN A 264 -12.58 19.45 -1.87
CA ASN A 264 -12.76 18.24 -2.68
C ASN A 264 -12.30 16.98 -1.91
N VAL A 265 -13.04 16.65 -0.86
CA VAL A 265 -12.73 15.61 0.13
C VAL A 265 -13.92 14.70 0.35
N LEU A 266 -13.66 13.40 0.53
CA LEU A 266 -14.60 12.43 1.05
C LEU A 266 -14.15 11.99 2.44
N ILE A 267 -15.01 12.16 3.45
CA ILE A 267 -14.75 11.62 4.79
C ILE A 267 -15.36 10.21 4.86
N ASN A 268 -14.52 9.21 5.09
CA ASN A 268 -14.93 7.83 5.30
C ASN A 268 -14.86 7.51 6.80
N LEU A 269 -16.02 7.45 7.43
CA LEU A 269 -16.14 7.07 8.84
C LEU A 269 -16.11 5.54 8.95
N LEU A 270 -15.21 5.02 9.76
CA LEU A 270 -15.01 3.60 9.99
C LEU A 270 -15.40 3.26 11.43
N GLN A 271 -16.14 2.19 11.60
CA GLN A 271 -16.43 1.67 12.94
C GLN A 271 -15.22 0.91 13.47
N TYR A 272 -14.88 1.15 14.75
CA TYR A 272 -13.82 0.40 15.42
C TYR A 272 -14.30 -1.03 15.73
N ASN A 273 -13.61 -1.99 15.15
CA ASN A 273 -13.75 -3.39 15.53
C ASN A 273 -12.50 -3.77 16.32
N VAL A 274 -12.68 -4.21 17.57
CA VAL A 274 -11.57 -4.70 18.39
C VAL A 274 -10.90 -5.85 17.65
N PRO A 275 -9.59 -5.76 17.34
CA PRO A 275 -8.91 -6.88 16.71
C PRO A 275 -9.04 -8.11 17.60
N GLN A 276 -9.63 -9.19 17.10
CA GLN A 276 -9.48 -10.49 17.73
C GLN A 276 -8.03 -10.92 17.51
N ILE A 277 -7.17 -10.61 18.48
CA ILE A 277 -5.84 -11.19 18.54
C ILE A 277 -6.10 -12.66 18.83
N ALA A 278 -5.96 -13.52 17.84
CA ALA A 278 -5.81 -14.95 18.06
C ALA A 278 -4.52 -15.08 18.89
N ILE A 279 -4.68 -15.23 20.19
CA ILE A 279 -3.59 -15.65 21.07
C ILE A 279 -3.28 -17.07 20.61
N LEU A 280 -2.27 -17.20 19.75
CA LEU A 280 -1.61 -18.46 19.49
C LEU A 280 -0.84 -18.79 20.78
N THR A 281 -1.55 -19.21 21.81
CA THR A 281 -0.97 -19.93 22.92
C THR A 281 -0.51 -21.26 22.35
N GLY A 282 0.75 -21.31 21.96
CA GLY A 282 1.45 -22.57 21.77
C GLY A 282 1.49 -23.32 23.09
N GLN A 283 0.45 -24.09 23.34
CA GLN A 283 0.57 -25.18 24.31
C GLN A 283 1.35 -26.29 23.62
N THR A 284 2.64 -26.32 23.85
CA THR A 284 3.41 -27.57 23.78
C THR A 284 2.89 -28.49 24.87
N ASN A 285 1.99 -29.37 24.51
CA ASN A 285 1.71 -30.53 25.35
C ASN A 285 2.94 -31.45 25.30
N ASN A 286 3.81 -31.32 26.30
CA ASN A 286 4.67 -32.42 26.71
C ASN A 286 3.81 -33.38 27.53
N ASN A 287 3.57 -34.53 27.01
CA ASN A 287 3.42 -35.82 27.71
C ASN A 287 3.93 -36.92 26.80
#